data_3d18b6d771573cb44f19023a03ca9d66
#
_entry.id   3d18b6d771573cb44f19023a03ca9d66
#
_cell.length_a   1.000
_cell.length_b   1.000
_cell.length_c   1.000
_cell.angle_alpha   90.00
_cell.angle_beta   90.00
_cell.angle_gamma   90.00
#
_symmetry.space_group_name_H-M   'P 1'
#
loop_
_entity.id
_entity.type
_entity.pdbx_description
1 polymer ?
#
loop_
_entity_poly.entity_id
_entity_poly.type
_entity_poly.pdbx_seq_one_letter_code
_entity_poly.pdbx_strand_id
1 'polypeptide(L)'
;MNKKQKKMLIRIAITAVMLIALAFLPLTGIWRLLAYVAAYLVIGYDILRKAGIGIIHGRAFDECFLMAIATLGAFFLAVWTKSGDYVEGISVMLFYQIGELFQSYAVGKSRRNISALMDIRPDYANIEKDGKLEQVDPDEVTVGSIIVVQPGEKVPLDGVVVSGNSTLNTSALTGESLPRDVAEGDEIISGCINMSGVLKIRTTKAFGESTVSKILDLVENASSRKSRSEAFISRFARIYTPAVCIGAVLLGVAVPLLRMAFGASAQWVDWVYRALTFLVVSCPCALVISIPLSLFAGIGGASKEGILIKGSNYLEALAATKVVVFDKTGTLTQGVFEVTAVHHNELDANKVLEYAALAECASSHPISKSLQKAYGKAIDRSRVTGIEEISGHGITATVDGHSVAAGNAKLMQKLGIEYHDCHCVGTIIHMAIDGVYAGHIVISDIIKPHSAEAIARLKKSGVSKTVMLTGDARRVAEQVAGELGVDEVRSELLPGDKVAEVEKLLAEKAPKDNLAFVGDGINDAPVLTRADIGIAMGAMGSDAAIEAADVVLMDDDPLQIAKAIRISRKCIGIVRQNIVFSLIVKFACLALTAAGITNMWAAIFADVGVMILAVLNAIRALRVHSL
;
A
#
# COMPACT_ATOMS: atom_id res chain seq x y z
N MET A 1 -12.86 -23.21 3.39
CA MET A 1 -11.80 -24.20 3.00
C MET A 1 -11.93 -24.57 1.54
N ASN A 2 -10.84 -24.52 0.79
CA ASN A 2 -10.82 -24.94 -0.62
C ASN A 2 -10.73 -26.49 -0.75
N LYS A 3 -10.89 -27.03 -1.99
CA LYS A 3 -10.87 -28.49 -2.24
C LYS A 3 -9.56 -29.15 -1.76
N LYS A 4 -8.42 -28.47 -1.86
CA LYS A 4 -7.11 -28.96 -1.43
C LYS A 4 -7.01 -29.07 0.10
N GLN A 5 -7.49 -28.06 0.82
CA GLN A 5 -7.53 -28.03 2.29
C GLN A 5 -8.46 -29.11 2.85
N LYS A 6 -9.62 -29.33 2.22
CA LYS A 6 -10.54 -30.42 2.61
C LYS A 6 -9.88 -31.79 2.46
N LYS A 7 -9.16 -32.03 1.33
CA LYS A 7 -8.42 -33.30 1.14
C LYS A 7 -7.33 -33.50 2.19
N MET A 8 -6.59 -32.45 2.55
CA MET A 8 -5.55 -32.48 3.58
C MET A 8 -6.17 -32.81 4.96
N LEU A 9 -7.26 -32.15 5.34
CA LEU A 9 -7.97 -32.40 6.59
C LEU A 9 -8.46 -33.87 6.68
N ILE A 10 -9.03 -34.40 5.59
CA ILE A 10 -9.49 -35.81 5.54
C ILE A 10 -8.31 -36.78 5.76
N ARG A 11 -7.16 -36.53 5.13
CA ARG A 11 -5.96 -37.37 5.31
C ARG A 11 -5.41 -37.31 6.73
N ILE A 12 -5.39 -36.13 7.35
CA ILE A 12 -5.02 -35.95 8.76
C ILE A 12 -5.96 -36.78 9.65
N ALA A 13 -7.27 -36.64 9.45
CA ALA A 13 -8.27 -37.37 10.23
C ALA A 13 -8.14 -38.90 10.05
N ILE A 14 -8.00 -39.37 8.81
CA ILE A 14 -7.81 -40.81 8.53
C ILE A 14 -6.57 -41.34 9.23
N THR A 15 -5.43 -40.63 9.12
CA THR A 15 -4.17 -41.06 9.74
C THR A 15 -4.24 -41.03 11.26
N ALA A 16 -4.91 -40.05 11.86
CA ALA A 16 -5.11 -39.98 13.30
C ALA A 16 -5.95 -41.18 13.79
N VAL A 17 -7.03 -41.50 13.08
CA VAL A 17 -7.87 -42.70 13.39
C VAL A 17 -7.06 -43.99 13.21
N MET A 18 -6.28 -44.10 12.13
CA MET A 18 -5.40 -45.26 11.92
C MET A 18 -4.38 -45.42 13.06
N LEU A 19 -3.72 -44.35 13.51
CA LEU A 19 -2.78 -44.39 14.63
C LEU A 19 -3.44 -44.86 15.92
N ILE A 20 -4.63 -44.34 16.24
CA ILE A 20 -5.40 -44.76 17.39
C ILE A 20 -5.79 -46.25 17.27
N ALA A 21 -6.31 -46.68 16.13
CA ALA A 21 -6.66 -48.07 15.90
C ALA A 21 -5.46 -49.02 16.02
N LEU A 22 -4.29 -48.62 15.44
CA LEU A 22 -3.07 -49.42 15.52
C LEU A 22 -2.49 -49.50 16.93
N ALA A 23 -2.75 -48.52 17.81
CA ALA A 23 -2.34 -48.57 19.21
C ALA A 23 -3.10 -49.65 20.01
N PHE A 24 -4.35 -50.01 19.62
CA PHE A 24 -5.15 -51.01 20.26
C PHE A 24 -5.07 -52.39 19.59
N LEU A 25 -4.57 -52.49 18.37
CA LEU A 25 -4.44 -53.76 17.66
C LEU A 25 -3.14 -54.50 18.05
N PRO A 26 -3.20 -55.76 18.52
CA PRO A 26 -2.03 -56.54 18.93
C PRO A 26 -1.28 -57.11 17.69
N LEU A 27 -0.87 -56.21 16.75
CA LEU A 27 -0.10 -56.62 15.59
C LEU A 27 1.37 -56.83 15.97
N THR A 28 1.97 -57.91 15.48
CA THR A 28 3.39 -58.23 15.70
C THR A 28 4.16 -58.44 14.40
N GLY A 29 5.47 -58.28 14.45
CA GLY A 29 6.38 -58.55 13.32
C GLY A 29 6.11 -57.69 12.09
N ILE A 30 6.13 -58.33 10.93
CA ILE A 30 6.04 -57.64 9.61
C ILE A 30 4.68 -56.98 9.38
N TRP A 31 3.61 -57.56 9.92
CA TRP A 31 2.25 -57.00 9.78
C TRP A 31 2.09 -55.67 10.51
N ARG A 32 2.76 -55.52 11.66
CA ARG A 32 2.84 -54.24 12.36
C ARG A 32 3.55 -53.18 11.50
N LEU A 33 4.74 -53.51 10.97
CA LEU A 33 5.50 -52.61 10.08
C LEU A 33 4.65 -52.20 8.87
N LEU A 34 4.02 -53.12 8.15
CA LEU A 34 3.21 -52.84 6.96
C LEU A 34 2.03 -51.91 7.27
N ALA A 35 1.35 -52.13 8.40
CA ALA A 35 0.22 -51.28 8.83
C ALA A 35 0.65 -49.84 9.13
N TYR A 36 1.81 -49.65 9.81
CA TYR A 36 2.35 -48.32 10.07
C TYR A 36 2.91 -47.66 8.79
N VAL A 37 3.53 -48.39 7.88
CA VAL A 37 3.96 -47.89 6.57
C VAL A 37 2.76 -47.43 5.75
N ALA A 38 1.64 -48.17 5.77
CA ALA A 38 0.40 -47.73 5.10
C ALA A 38 -0.10 -46.39 5.67
N ALA A 39 -0.15 -46.22 7.00
CA ALA A 39 -0.54 -44.98 7.66
C ALA A 39 0.43 -43.83 7.29
N TYR A 40 1.74 -44.10 7.26
CA TYR A 40 2.77 -43.11 6.85
C TYR A 40 2.60 -42.67 5.40
N LEU A 41 2.32 -43.60 4.47
CA LEU A 41 2.08 -43.26 3.07
C LEU A 41 0.79 -42.44 2.88
N VAL A 42 -0.26 -42.68 3.64
CA VAL A 42 -1.49 -41.88 3.60
C VAL A 42 -1.20 -40.43 3.95
N ILE A 43 -0.42 -40.15 4.99
CA ILE A 43 -0.14 -38.77 5.44
C ILE A 43 1.04 -38.13 4.68
N GLY A 44 2.08 -38.90 4.31
CA GLY A 44 3.36 -38.42 3.81
C GLY A 44 3.51 -38.41 2.30
N TYR A 45 2.58 -39.05 1.53
CA TYR A 45 2.73 -39.23 0.08
C TYR A 45 3.09 -37.96 -0.68
N ASP A 46 2.44 -36.84 -0.41
CA ASP A 46 2.69 -35.57 -1.10
C ASP A 46 4.04 -34.95 -0.75
N ILE A 47 4.48 -35.09 0.50
CA ILE A 47 5.79 -34.63 0.99
C ILE A 47 6.91 -35.47 0.33
N LEU A 48 6.77 -36.79 0.36
CA LEU A 48 7.73 -37.70 -0.28
C LEU A 48 7.84 -37.45 -1.77
N ARG A 49 6.69 -37.24 -2.46
CA ARG A 49 6.69 -36.89 -3.89
C ARG A 49 7.38 -35.57 -4.16
N LYS A 50 7.11 -34.51 -3.36
CA LYS A 50 7.77 -33.21 -3.51
C LYS A 50 9.26 -33.32 -3.25
N ALA A 51 9.69 -34.02 -2.20
CA ALA A 51 11.09 -34.26 -1.89
C ALA A 51 11.81 -34.98 -3.06
N GLY A 52 11.20 -36.04 -3.62
CA GLY A 52 11.74 -36.75 -4.77
C GLY A 52 11.89 -35.88 -6.02
N ILE A 53 10.85 -35.09 -6.34
CA ILE A 53 10.90 -34.13 -7.45
C ILE A 53 11.96 -33.05 -7.20
N GLY A 54 12.10 -32.56 -5.96
CA GLY A 54 13.11 -31.58 -5.56
C GLY A 54 14.53 -32.10 -5.81
N ILE A 55 14.82 -33.35 -5.45
CA ILE A 55 16.11 -33.99 -5.68
C ILE A 55 16.43 -34.05 -7.20
N ILE A 56 15.47 -34.51 -8.02
CA ILE A 56 15.65 -34.65 -9.48
C ILE A 56 15.94 -33.28 -10.13
N HIS A 57 15.35 -32.19 -9.61
CA HIS A 57 15.55 -30.83 -10.14
C HIS A 57 16.70 -30.06 -9.46
N GLY A 58 17.58 -30.73 -8.71
CA GLY A 58 18.72 -30.08 -8.04
C GLY A 58 18.38 -29.18 -6.86
N ARG A 59 17.18 -29.26 -6.33
CA ARG A 59 16.71 -28.54 -5.12
C ARG A 59 16.68 -29.50 -3.92
N ALA A 60 17.81 -30.13 -3.63
CA ALA A 60 17.91 -31.21 -2.66
C ALA A 60 17.80 -30.78 -1.17
N PHE A 61 17.76 -29.49 -0.86
CA PHE A 61 17.77 -29.01 0.54
C PHE A 61 16.52 -28.14 0.85
N ASP A 62 15.34 -28.62 0.44
CA ASP A 62 14.08 -27.98 0.84
C ASP A 62 13.50 -28.61 2.13
N GLU A 63 12.46 -27.99 2.68
CA GLU A 63 11.79 -28.45 3.88
C GLU A 63 11.18 -29.84 3.73
N CYS A 64 10.65 -30.17 2.54
CA CYS A 64 10.06 -31.48 2.26
C CYS A 64 11.11 -32.59 2.29
N PHE A 65 12.32 -32.30 1.81
CA PHE A 65 13.47 -33.22 1.86
C PHE A 65 13.91 -33.48 3.30
N LEU A 66 14.07 -32.42 4.11
CA LEU A 66 14.45 -32.58 5.53
C LEU A 66 13.44 -33.42 6.30
N MET A 67 12.15 -33.16 6.09
CA MET A 67 11.07 -33.93 6.74
C MET A 67 11.05 -35.38 6.26
N ALA A 68 11.23 -35.61 4.96
CA ALA A 68 11.28 -36.97 4.41
C ALA A 68 12.45 -37.79 4.99
N ILE A 69 13.66 -37.21 5.03
CA ILE A 69 14.84 -37.88 5.61
C ILE A 69 14.63 -38.17 7.11
N ALA A 70 14.14 -37.18 7.86
CA ALA A 70 13.97 -37.34 9.30
C ALA A 70 12.94 -38.42 9.62
N THR A 71 11.81 -38.45 8.93
CA THR A 71 10.72 -39.43 9.18
C THR A 71 11.06 -40.83 8.68
N LEU A 72 11.69 -40.95 7.50
CA LEU A 72 12.21 -42.24 7.02
C LEU A 72 13.33 -42.76 7.90
N GLY A 73 14.20 -41.85 8.38
CA GLY A 73 15.25 -42.19 9.34
C GLY A 73 14.71 -42.70 10.68
N ALA A 74 13.61 -42.14 11.19
CA ALA A 74 12.93 -42.64 12.38
C ALA A 74 12.37 -44.05 12.16
N PHE A 75 11.77 -44.34 11.00
CA PHE A 75 11.35 -45.70 10.63
C PHE A 75 12.53 -46.66 10.55
N PHE A 76 13.62 -46.28 9.90
CA PHE A 76 14.83 -47.08 9.81
C PHE A 76 15.41 -47.40 11.19
N LEU A 77 15.44 -46.40 12.08
CA LEU A 77 15.92 -46.57 13.44
C LEU A 77 15.06 -47.56 14.22
N ALA A 78 13.72 -47.44 14.10
CA ALA A 78 12.78 -48.36 14.75
C ALA A 78 12.93 -49.82 14.27
N VAL A 79 13.22 -50.02 12.98
CA VAL A 79 13.52 -51.36 12.43
C VAL A 79 14.89 -51.86 12.92
N TRP A 80 15.93 -51.03 12.90
CA TRP A 80 17.28 -51.41 13.34
C TRP A 80 17.32 -51.80 14.81
N THR A 81 16.70 -51.01 15.68
CA THR A 81 16.67 -51.29 17.12
C THR A 81 15.65 -52.36 17.50
N LYS A 82 14.85 -52.83 16.55
CA LYS A 82 13.70 -53.75 16.79
C LYS A 82 12.75 -53.22 17.87
N SER A 83 12.71 -51.93 18.12
CA SER A 83 11.84 -51.28 19.11
C SER A 83 10.35 -51.38 18.70
N GLY A 84 10.09 -51.41 17.39
CA GLY A 84 8.71 -51.38 16.85
C GLY A 84 8.03 -50.03 17.08
N ASP A 85 8.74 -48.98 17.42
CA ASP A 85 8.21 -47.66 17.68
C ASP A 85 8.08 -46.82 16.42
N TYR A 86 7.17 -47.26 15.53
CA TYR A 86 6.90 -46.58 14.24
C TYR A 86 6.01 -45.35 14.39
N VAL A 87 5.39 -45.15 15.57
CA VAL A 87 4.46 -44.05 15.83
C VAL A 87 5.13 -42.70 15.68
N GLU A 88 6.40 -42.63 16.06
CA GLU A 88 7.13 -41.35 16.09
C GLU A 88 7.26 -40.70 14.71
N GLY A 89 7.71 -41.45 13.69
CA GLY A 89 7.85 -40.95 12.33
C GLY A 89 6.50 -40.50 11.69
N ILE A 90 5.41 -41.23 11.99
CA ILE A 90 4.08 -40.87 11.48
C ILE A 90 3.57 -39.60 12.19
N SER A 91 3.78 -39.52 13.50
CA SER A 91 3.31 -38.40 14.29
C SER A 91 4.01 -37.09 13.89
N VAL A 92 5.32 -37.16 13.62
CA VAL A 92 6.07 -36.04 13.04
C VAL A 92 5.42 -35.54 11.75
N MET A 93 5.13 -36.46 10.83
CA MET A 93 4.49 -36.14 9.56
C MET A 93 3.06 -35.60 9.76
N LEU A 94 2.33 -36.15 10.73
CA LEU A 94 0.98 -35.72 11.07
C LEU A 94 0.96 -34.27 11.60
N PHE A 95 1.84 -33.95 12.57
CA PHE A 95 1.95 -32.58 13.10
C PHE A 95 2.41 -31.59 12.03
N TYR A 96 3.36 -31.99 11.18
CA TYR A 96 3.76 -31.16 10.05
C TYR A 96 2.58 -30.85 9.12
N GLN A 97 1.76 -31.87 8.76
CA GLN A 97 0.58 -31.67 7.92
C GLN A 97 -0.51 -30.82 8.59
N ILE A 98 -0.66 -30.92 9.92
CA ILE A 98 -1.54 -30.01 10.69
C ILE A 98 -1.04 -28.58 10.58
N GLY A 99 0.27 -28.36 10.72
CA GLY A 99 0.90 -27.05 10.55
C GLY A 99 0.69 -26.50 9.14
N GLU A 100 0.92 -27.29 8.10
CA GLU A 100 0.68 -26.93 6.69
C GLU A 100 -0.81 -26.58 6.41
N LEU A 101 -1.74 -27.35 7.01
CA LEU A 101 -3.17 -27.04 6.88
C LEU A 101 -3.51 -25.70 7.52
N PHE A 102 -3.01 -25.46 8.75
CA PHE A 102 -3.22 -24.19 9.46
C PHE A 102 -2.63 -23.02 8.67
N GLN A 103 -1.41 -23.16 8.16
CA GLN A 103 -0.76 -22.20 7.29
C GLN A 103 -1.60 -21.87 6.07
N SER A 104 -1.98 -22.90 5.31
CA SER A 104 -2.80 -22.75 4.10
C SER A 104 -4.15 -22.09 4.38
N TYR A 105 -4.74 -22.37 5.53
CA TYR A 105 -6.00 -21.75 5.96
C TYR A 105 -5.79 -20.29 6.35
N ALA A 106 -4.77 -19.99 7.16
CA ALA A 106 -4.48 -18.63 7.63
C ALA A 106 -4.10 -17.70 6.47
N VAL A 107 -3.21 -18.14 5.58
CA VAL A 107 -2.83 -17.38 4.36
C VAL A 107 -4.04 -17.20 3.44
N GLY A 108 -4.82 -18.25 3.22
CA GLY A 108 -6.02 -18.17 2.39
C GLY A 108 -7.11 -17.29 2.99
N LYS A 109 -7.26 -17.23 4.31
CA LYS A 109 -8.18 -16.31 4.99
C LYS A 109 -7.68 -14.87 4.92
N SER A 110 -6.38 -14.64 5.11
CA SER A 110 -5.78 -13.31 4.99
C SER A 110 -5.94 -12.77 3.57
N ARG A 111 -5.62 -13.55 2.54
CA ARG A 111 -5.82 -13.16 1.14
C ARG A 111 -7.29 -12.87 0.82
N ARG A 112 -8.24 -13.69 1.32
CA ARG A 112 -9.68 -13.44 1.13
C ARG A 112 -10.17 -12.23 1.90
N ASN A 113 -9.64 -11.95 3.09
CA ASN A 113 -9.98 -10.73 3.81
C ASN A 113 -9.48 -9.49 3.06
N ILE A 114 -8.30 -9.54 2.44
CA ILE A 114 -7.80 -8.49 1.56
C ILE A 114 -8.70 -8.38 0.31
N SER A 115 -9.07 -9.49 -0.30
CA SER A 115 -9.99 -9.52 -1.45
C SER A 115 -11.42 -9.09 -1.08
N ALA A 116 -11.90 -9.41 0.14
CA ALA A 116 -13.20 -8.97 0.63
C ALA A 116 -13.20 -7.50 1.10
N LEU A 117 -12.02 -6.95 1.42
CA LEU A 117 -11.83 -5.50 1.57
C LEU A 117 -11.94 -4.76 0.24
N MET A 118 -11.79 -5.49 -0.84
CA MET A 118 -11.88 -5.06 -2.23
C MET A 118 -13.19 -5.50 -2.88
N ASP A 119 -14.24 -5.71 -2.09
CA ASP A 119 -15.61 -5.90 -2.60
C ASP A 119 -16.16 -4.58 -3.18
N ILE A 120 -15.25 -3.84 -3.86
CA ILE A 120 -15.57 -2.67 -4.66
C ILE A 120 -15.91 -3.05 -6.11
N ARG A 121 -15.52 -4.27 -6.55
CA ARG A 121 -15.83 -4.71 -7.92
C ARG A 121 -17.35 -4.82 -8.10
N PRO A 122 -17.92 -4.13 -9.08
CA PRO A 122 -19.31 -4.30 -9.46
C PRO A 122 -19.51 -5.67 -10.11
N ASP A 123 -20.62 -6.33 -9.79
CA ASP A 123 -20.94 -7.64 -10.37
C ASP A 123 -21.60 -7.51 -11.74
N TYR A 124 -22.26 -6.37 -12.03
CA TYR A 124 -23.00 -6.10 -13.26
C TYR A 124 -23.11 -4.59 -13.51
N ALA A 125 -23.45 -4.23 -14.76
CA ALA A 125 -23.87 -2.90 -15.16
C ALA A 125 -25.31 -2.98 -15.74
N ASN A 126 -26.17 -2.01 -15.40
CA ASN A 126 -27.47 -1.91 -16.03
C ASN A 126 -27.39 -0.96 -17.23
N ILE A 127 -27.72 -1.44 -18.42
CA ILE A 127 -27.86 -0.62 -19.63
C ILE A 127 -29.33 -0.53 -20.03
N GLU A 128 -29.74 0.62 -20.56
CA GLU A 128 -31.09 0.82 -21.05
C GLU A 128 -31.15 0.42 -22.53
N LYS A 129 -31.91 -0.64 -22.84
CA LYS A 129 -32.12 -1.13 -24.19
C LYS A 129 -33.60 -1.31 -24.42
N ASP A 130 -34.14 -0.65 -25.45
CA ASP A 130 -35.56 -0.69 -25.79
C ASP A 130 -36.52 -0.33 -24.64
N GLY A 131 -36.10 0.62 -23.77
CA GLY A 131 -36.87 1.06 -22.60
C GLY A 131 -36.90 0.07 -21.43
N LYS A 132 -36.06 -0.99 -21.44
CA LYS A 132 -35.89 -1.95 -20.37
C LYS A 132 -34.44 -1.94 -19.88
N LEU A 133 -34.26 -2.15 -18.59
CA LEU A 133 -32.94 -2.34 -17.99
C LEU A 133 -32.49 -3.78 -18.22
N GLU A 134 -31.35 -3.93 -18.87
CA GLU A 134 -30.67 -5.21 -19.09
C GLU A 134 -29.38 -5.22 -18.26
N GLN A 135 -29.18 -6.29 -17.47
CA GLN A 135 -27.94 -6.49 -16.72
C GLN A 135 -26.91 -7.16 -17.62
N VAL A 136 -25.76 -6.52 -17.78
CA VAL A 136 -24.63 -7.01 -18.58
C VAL A 136 -23.37 -7.08 -17.71
N ASP A 137 -22.39 -7.85 -18.16
CA ASP A 137 -21.06 -7.82 -17.51
C ASP A 137 -20.42 -6.43 -17.76
N PRO A 138 -19.83 -5.79 -16.74
CA PRO A 138 -19.14 -4.52 -16.91
C PRO A 138 -18.07 -4.52 -18.01
N ASP A 139 -17.43 -5.67 -18.27
CA ASP A 139 -16.44 -5.84 -19.34
C ASP A 139 -17.05 -5.71 -20.75
N GLU A 140 -18.37 -5.88 -20.91
CA GLU A 140 -19.08 -5.77 -22.19
C GLU A 140 -19.55 -4.33 -22.51
N VAL A 141 -19.46 -3.42 -21.51
CA VAL A 141 -19.93 -2.04 -21.68
C VAL A 141 -18.89 -1.21 -22.43
N THR A 142 -19.28 -0.63 -23.54
CA THR A 142 -18.40 0.24 -24.37
C THR A 142 -18.35 1.67 -23.84
N VAL A 143 -17.25 2.38 -24.12
CA VAL A 143 -17.12 3.82 -23.82
C VAL A 143 -18.19 4.61 -24.55
N GLY A 144 -18.82 5.57 -23.86
CA GLY A 144 -19.94 6.39 -24.38
C GLY A 144 -21.33 5.78 -24.15
N SER A 145 -21.43 4.54 -23.67
CA SER A 145 -22.71 3.92 -23.30
C SER A 145 -23.34 4.63 -22.09
N ILE A 146 -24.68 4.61 -22.02
CA ILE A 146 -25.41 5.12 -20.86
C ILE A 146 -25.75 3.94 -19.95
N ILE A 147 -25.23 3.97 -18.75
CA ILE A 147 -25.54 3.03 -17.69
C ILE A 147 -26.50 3.66 -16.68
N VAL A 148 -27.32 2.84 -16.04
CA VAL A 148 -28.29 3.26 -15.01
C VAL A 148 -27.88 2.65 -13.69
N VAL A 149 -27.69 3.50 -12.66
CA VAL A 149 -27.29 3.06 -11.32
C VAL A 149 -28.41 3.41 -10.34
N GLN A 150 -29.02 2.38 -9.76
CA GLN A 150 -30.11 2.52 -8.80
C GLN A 150 -29.58 2.74 -7.38
N PRO A 151 -30.40 3.27 -6.45
CA PRO A 151 -30.03 3.33 -5.04
C PRO A 151 -29.65 1.96 -4.46
N GLY A 152 -28.51 1.90 -3.75
CA GLY A 152 -27.94 0.67 -3.22
C GLY A 152 -26.99 -0.06 -4.15
N GLU A 153 -26.91 0.33 -5.43
CA GLU A 153 -26.01 -0.30 -6.41
C GLU A 153 -24.63 0.37 -6.41
N LYS A 154 -23.62 -0.42 -6.79
CA LYS A 154 -22.26 0.11 -7.05
C LYS A 154 -22.21 0.71 -8.45
N VAL A 155 -21.51 1.82 -8.60
CA VAL A 155 -21.20 2.42 -9.90
C VAL A 155 -20.25 1.49 -10.66
N PRO A 156 -20.63 0.93 -11.81
CA PRO A 156 -19.83 -0.10 -12.47
C PRO A 156 -18.64 0.44 -13.25
N LEU A 157 -18.75 1.61 -13.86
CA LEU A 157 -17.70 2.23 -14.70
C LEU A 157 -17.58 3.72 -14.38
N ASP A 158 -16.38 4.27 -14.66
CA ASP A 158 -16.14 5.71 -14.59
C ASP A 158 -16.95 6.44 -15.67
N GLY A 159 -17.49 7.60 -15.33
CA GLY A 159 -18.31 8.35 -16.29
C GLY A 159 -18.74 9.72 -15.79
N VAL A 160 -19.65 10.35 -16.55
CA VAL A 160 -20.25 11.66 -16.24
C VAL A 160 -21.75 11.49 -16.09
N VAL A 161 -22.33 12.12 -15.07
CA VAL A 161 -23.78 12.12 -14.86
C VAL A 161 -24.47 12.85 -16.01
N VAL A 162 -25.36 12.17 -16.69
CA VAL A 162 -26.18 12.72 -17.78
C VAL A 162 -27.53 13.20 -17.25
N SER A 163 -28.07 12.51 -16.24
CA SER A 163 -29.29 12.94 -15.57
C SER A 163 -29.42 12.28 -14.20
N GLY A 164 -30.09 12.96 -13.28
CA GLY A 164 -30.31 12.52 -11.91
C GLY A 164 -29.45 13.25 -10.91
N ASN A 165 -29.92 13.26 -9.66
CA ASN A 165 -29.17 13.79 -8.50
C ASN A 165 -29.16 12.71 -7.44
N SER A 166 -28.02 12.50 -6.79
CA SER A 166 -27.90 11.51 -5.73
C SER A 166 -26.77 11.85 -4.78
N THR A 167 -26.64 11.03 -3.75
CA THR A 167 -25.53 11.04 -2.81
C THR A 167 -24.77 9.74 -2.98
N LEU A 168 -23.44 9.80 -3.12
CA LEU A 168 -22.56 8.65 -3.27
C LEU A 168 -21.80 8.35 -1.99
N ASN A 169 -21.79 7.10 -1.59
CA ASN A 169 -20.89 6.61 -0.54
C ASN A 169 -19.56 6.19 -1.18
N THR A 170 -18.52 6.94 -0.88
CA THR A 170 -17.14 6.72 -1.38
C THR A 170 -16.26 5.97 -0.39
N SER A 171 -16.76 5.63 0.79
CA SER A 171 -15.97 5.10 1.92
C SER A 171 -15.18 3.83 1.60
N ALA A 172 -15.67 3.01 0.67
CA ALA A 172 -14.96 1.80 0.23
C ALA A 172 -13.69 2.11 -0.58
N LEU A 173 -13.61 3.29 -1.20
CA LEU A 173 -12.49 3.75 -2.02
C LEU A 173 -11.57 4.69 -1.25
N THR A 174 -12.14 5.71 -0.60
CA THR A 174 -11.39 6.79 0.05
C THR A 174 -11.16 6.57 1.54
N GLY A 175 -11.95 5.71 2.18
CA GLY A 175 -12.00 5.59 3.64
C GLY A 175 -12.81 6.70 4.32
N GLU A 176 -13.30 7.71 3.59
CA GLU A 176 -14.11 8.79 4.12
C GLU A 176 -15.55 8.33 4.40
N SER A 177 -16.06 8.69 5.57
CA SER A 177 -17.45 8.35 5.96
C SER A 177 -18.49 9.35 5.48
N LEU A 178 -18.07 10.51 4.97
CA LEU A 178 -18.98 11.54 4.49
C LEU A 178 -19.42 11.24 3.05
N PRO A 179 -20.72 11.10 2.80
CA PRO A 179 -21.23 10.92 1.45
C PRO A 179 -21.00 12.18 0.59
N ARG A 180 -20.77 11.98 -0.71
CA ARG A 180 -20.58 13.05 -1.69
C ARG A 180 -21.85 13.25 -2.50
N ASP A 181 -22.38 14.46 -2.55
CA ASP A 181 -23.50 14.81 -3.43
C ASP A 181 -23.03 14.94 -4.88
N VAL A 182 -23.85 14.46 -5.80
CA VAL A 182 -23.60 14.49 -7.24
C VAL A 182 -24.84 14.90 -8.03
N ALA A 183 -24.62 15.68 -9.08
CA ALA A 183 -25.63 16.23 -9.96
C ALA A 183 -25.24 16.05 -11.44
N GLU A 184 -26.12 16.45 -12.35
CA GLU A 184 -25.86 16.42 -13.77
C GLU A 184 -24.60 17.22 -14.16
N GLY A 185 -23.71 16.61 -14.91
CA GLY A 185 -22.41 17.15 -15.32
C GLY A 185 -21.22 16.75 -14.43
N ASP A 186 -21.48 16.16 -13.26
CA ASP A 186 -20.41 15.72 -12.35
C ASP A 186 -19.76 14.43 -12.84
N GLU A 187 -18.43 14.34 -12.62
CA GLU A 187 -17.68 13.11 -12.83
C GLU A 187 -17.89 12.11 -11.69
N ILE A 188 -18.14 10.87 -12.06
CA ILE A 188 -18.31 9.74 -11.13
C ILE A 188 -17.26 8.67 -11.42
N ILE A 189 -16.72 8.13 -10.37
CA ILE A 189 -15.78 7.00 -10.40
C ILE A 189 -16.48 5.68 -10.06
N SER A 190 -16.01 4.61 -10.69
CA SER A 190 -16.47 3.25 -10.41
C SER A 190 -16.16 2.82 -8.97
N GLY A 191 -17.02 1.94 -8.41
CA GLY A 191 -16.86 1.42 -7.04
C GLY A 191 -17.54 2.22 -5.95
N CYS A 192 -18.02 3.45 -6.21
CA CYS A 192 -18.89 4.18 -5.28
C CYS A 192 -20.26 3.48 -5.17
N ILE A 193 -20.93 3.59 -4.02
CA ILE A 193 -22.28 3.08 -3.83
C ILE A 193 -23.26 4.24 -3.96
N ASN A 194 -24.21 4.12 -4.87
CA ASN A 194 -25.30 5.08 -5.02
C ASN A 194 -26.29 4.96 -3.85
N MET A 195 -26.63 6.06 -3.17
CA MET A 195 -27.44 5.99 -1.93
C MET A 195 -28.88 6.39 -2.10
N SER A 196 -29.21 7.38 -2.91
CA SER A 196 -30.55 8.00 -2.86
C SER A 196 -31.30 8.03 -4.19
N GLY A 197 -30.78 8.69 -5.22
CA GLY A 197 -31.44 8.88 -6.51
C GLY A 197 -31.01 7.89 -7.58
N VAL A 198 -31.78 7.77 -8.66
CA VAL A 198 -31.36 7.02 -9.85
C VAL A 198 -30.44 7.91 -10.67
N LEU A 199 -29.27 7.42 -11.03
CA LEU A 199 -28.30 8.12 -11.88
C LEU A 199 -28.21 7.49 -13.25
N LYS A 200 -28.24 8.30 -14.30
CA LYS A 200 -27.83 7.91 -15.65
C LYS A 200 -26.44 8.47 -15.91
N ILE A 201 -25.50 7.60 -16.20
CA ILE A 201 -24.07 7.93 -16.31
C ILE A 201 -23.61 7.55 -17.71
N ARG A 202 -22.95 8.48 -18.42
CA ARG A 202 -22.26 8.18 -19.67
C ARG A 202 -20.86 7.72 -19.35
N THR A 203 -20.51 6.51 -19.76
CA THR A 203 -19.19 5.91 -19.50
C THR A 203 -18.10 6.66 -20.25
N THR A 204 -16.99 6.95 -19.57
CA THR A 204 -15.81 7.62 -20.12
C THR A 204 -14.63 6.69 -20.33
N LYS A 205 -14.61 5.53 -19.65
CA LYS A 205 -13.57 4.53 -19.74
C LYS A 205 -14.15 3.13 -19.89
N ALA A 206 -13.40 2.22 -20.50
CA ALA A 206 -13.70 0.79 -20.49
C ALA A 206 -13.46 0.20 -19.06
N PHE A 207 -14.08 -0.93 -18.74
CA PHE A 207 -13.99 -1.51 -17.38
C PHE A 207 -12.54 -1.80 -16.97
N GLY A 208 -11.71 -2.35 -17.84
CA GLY A 208 -10.28 -2.60 -17.57
C GLY A 208 -9.45 -1.35 -17.28
N GLU A 209 -9.91 -0.18 -17.73
CA GLU A 209 -9.29 1.13 -17.50
C GLU A 209 -9.97 1.92 -16.37
N SER A 210 -11.04 1.38 -15.78
CA SER A 210 -11.80 2.02 -14.71
C SER A 210 -10.97 2.14 -13.44
N THR A 211 -11.33 3.11 -12.60
CA THR A 211 -10.67 3.34 -11.30
C THR A 211 -10.68 2.09 -10.43
N VAL A 212 -11.81 1.38 -10.35
CA VAL A 212 -11.91 0.11 -9.62
C VAL A 212 -10.96 -0.94 -10.17
N SER A 213 -10.92 -1.14 -11.49
CA SER A 213 -10.06 -2.15 -12.10
C SER A 213 -8.58 -1.87 -11.81
N LYS A 214 -8.14 -0.60 -11.89
CA LYS A 214 -6.78 -0.19 -11.55
C LYS A 214 -6.45 -0.41 -10.08
N ILE A 215 -7.35 -0.08 -9.17
CA ILE A 215 -7.16 -0.33 -7.73
C ILE A 215 -7.01 -1.82 -7.47
N LEU A 216 -7.86 -2.65 -8.07
CA LEU A 216 -7.81 -4.12 -7.93
C LEU A 216 -6.46 -4.66 -8.43
N ASP A 217 -6.02 -4.22 -9.61
CA ASP A 217 -4.74 -4.63 -10.21
C ASP A 217 -3.54 -4.21 -9.33
N LEU A 218 -3.55 -2.98 -8.80
CA LEU A 218 -2.51 -2.49 -7.90
C LEU A 218 -2.37 -3.35 -6.64
N VAL A 219 -3.48 -3.76 -6.03
CA VAL A 219 -3.44 -4.57 -4.80
C VAL A 219 -3.11 -6.03 -5.12
N GLU A 220 -3.61 -6.58 -6.22
CA GLU A 220 -3.29 -7.94 -6.65
C GLU A 220 -1.80 -8.06 -6.99
N ASN A 221 -1.25 -7.08 -7.71
CA ASN A 221 0.16 -7.04 -8.10
C ASN A 221 1.10 -6.51 -7.02
N ALA A 222 0.60 -5.93 -5.93
CA ALA A 222 1.43 -5.48 -4.79
C ALA A 222 2.31 -6.59 -4.21
N SER A 223 1.96 -7.85 -4.42
CA SER A 223 2.74 -9.02 -3.99
C SER A 223 3.92 -9.36 -4.91
N SER A 224 4.00 -8.78 -6.09
CA SER A 224 5.02 -9.15 -7.10
C SER A 224 6.41 -8.59 -6.80
N ARG A 225 6.50 -7.46 -6.10
CA ARG A 225 7.76 -6.80 -5.74
C ARG A 225 8.20 -7.19 -4.33
N LYS A 226 9.20 -8.06 -4.24
CA LYS A 226 9.71 -8.60 -2.96
C LYS A 226 10.39 -7.53 -2.11
N SER A 227 10.05 -7.50 -0.84
CA SER A 227 10.70 -6.67 0.17
C SER A 227 12.11 -7.16 0.52
N ARG A 228 12.89 -6.30 1.21
CA ARG A 228 14.20 -6.68 1.77
C ARG A 228 14.07 -7.82 2.77
N SER A 229 13.00 -7.83 3.56
CA SER A 229 12.70 -8.89 4.55
C SER A 229 12.42 -10.21 3.86
N GLU A 230 11.69 -10.23 2.74
CA GLU A 230 11.47 -11.46 1.95
C GLU A 230 12.76 -11.94 1.25
N ALA A 231 13.58 -11.02 0.76
CA ALA A 231 14.90 -11.34 0.21
C ALA A 231 15.84 -11.90 1.28
N PHE A 232 15.76 -11.37 2.53
CA PHE A 232 16.50 -11.91 3.67
C PHE A 232 16.13 -13.37 3.95
N ILE A 233 14.84 -13.72 3.98
CA ILE A 233 14.40 -15.11 4.19
C ILE A 233 15.00 -16.03 3.14
N SER A 234 14.92 -15.64 1.86
CA SER A 234 15.44 -16.46 0.76
C SER A 234 16.95 -16.66 0.86
N ARG A 235 17.69 -15.63 1.29
CA ARG A 235 19.14 -15.71 1.52
C ARG A 235 19.47 -16.52 2.77
N PHE A 236 18.74 -16.32 3.85
CA PHE A 236 18.89 -17.06 5.10
C PHE A 236 18.66 -18.56 4.85
N ALA A 237 17.57 -18.96 4.22
CA ALA A 237 17.25 -20.34 3.95
C ALA A 237 18.36 -21.04 3.11
N ARG A 238 18.92 -20.33 2.12
CA ARG A 238 20.01 -20.86 1.26
C ARG A 238 21.27 -21.22 2.04
N ILE A 239 21.58 -20.51 3.12
CA ILE A 239 22.77 -20.76 3.95
C ILE A 239 22.43 -21.67 5.13
N TYR A 240 21.30 -21.42 5.76
CA TYR A 240 20.87 -22.12 6.96
C TYR A 240 20.62 -23.60 6.74
N THR A 241 19.91 -23.97 5.66
CA THR A 241 19.54 -25.38 5.44
C THR A 241 20.75 -26.29 5.20
N PRO A 242 21.73 -25.96 4.34
CA PRO A 242 22.97 -26.76 4.25
C PRO A 242 23.74 -26.82 5.56
N ALA A 243 23.84 -25.71 6.31
CA ALA A 243 24.55 -25.68 7.59
C ALA A 243 23.92 -26.65 8.60
N VAL A 244 22.60 -26.70 8.64
CA VAL A 244 21.85 -27.64 9.49
C VAL A 244 22.08 -29.10 9.04
N CYS A 245 22.05 -29.38 7.75
CA CYS A 245 22.33 -30.73 7.25
C CYS A 245 23.75 -31.21 7.64
N ILE A 246 24.74 -30.33 7.51
CA ILE A 246 26.11 -30.61 7.96
C ILE A 246 26.13 -30.84 9.47
N GLY A 247 25.46 -29.98 10.27
CA GLY A 247 25.34 -30.15 11.71
C GLY A 247 24.71 -31.48 12.12
N ALA A 248 23.66 -31.91 11.43
CA ALA A 248 23.02 -33.21 11.65
C ALA A 248 23.97 -34.38 11.34
N VAL A 249 24.71 -34.31 10.23
CA VAL A 249 25.72 -35.33 9.89
C VAL A 249 26.83 -35.37 10.94
N LEU A 250 27.31 -34.21 11.40
CA LEU A 250 28.32 -34.14 12.47
C LEU A 250 27.80 -34.76 13.77
N LEU A 251 26.56 -34.46 14.17
CA LEU A 251 25.93 -35.05 15.36
C LEU A 251 25.77 -36.57 15.21
N GLY A 252 25.25 -37.04 14.09
CA GLY A 252 24.91 -38.44 13.89
C GLY A 252 26.08 -39.36 13.58
N VAL A 253 27.17 -38.81 13.02
CA VAL A 253 28.32 -39.60 12.55
C VAL A 253 29.60 -39.21 13.27
N ALA A 254 29.99 -37.93 13.27
CA ALA A 254 31.26 -37.51 13.81
C ALA A 254 31.36 -37.70 15.32
N VAL A 255 30.27 -37.39 16.06
CA VAL A 255 30.27 -37.55 17.52
C VAL A 255 30.42 -39.02 17.96
N PRO A 256 29.64 -40.02 17.41
CA PRO A 256 29.89 -41.43 17.71
C PRO A 256 31.31 -41.89 17.41
N LEU A 257 31.88 -41.48 16.26
CA LEU A 257 33.25 -41.82 15.90
C LEU A 257 34.29 -41.25 16.87
N LEU A 258 34.12 -39.98 17.25
CA LEU A 258 34.99 -39.35 18.27
C LEU A 258 34.91 -40.07 19.62
N ARG A 259 33.68 -40.41 20.07
CA ARG A 259 33.48 -41.19 21.29
C ARG A 259 34.25 -42.53 21.26
N MET A 260 34.16 -43.25 20.11
CA MET A 260 34.93 -44.46 19.92
C MET A 260 36.44 -44.22 19.98
N ALA A 261 36.92 -43.15 19.34
CA ALA A 261 38.34 -42.78 19.35
C ALA A 261 38.88 -42.47 20.78
N PHE A 262 38.02 -41.95 21.65
CA PHE A 262 38.35 -41.70 23.06
C PHE A 262 38.00 -42.87 23.99
N GLY A 263 37.72 -44.06 23.47
CA GLY A 263 37.47 -45.27 24.24
C GLY A 263 36.10 -45.34 24.93
N ALA A 264 35.17 -44.43 24.58
CA ALA A 264 33.79 -44.45 25.08
C ALA A 264 32.86 -45.22 24.16
N SER A 265 31.68 -45.67 24.66
CA SER A 265 30.68 -46.32 23.84
C SER A 265 30.14 -45.37 22.77
N ALA A 266 30.00 -45.82 21.52
CA ALA A 266 29.61 -45.01 20.37
C ALA A 266 28.18 -44.42 20.49
N GLN A 267 27.25 -45.15 21.09
CA GLN A 267 25.85 -44.76 21.26
C GLN A 267 25.20 -44.32 19.92
N TRP A 268 25.42 -45.06 18.82
CA TRP A 268 24.94 -44.72 17.49
C TRP A 268 23.46 -44.38 17.43
N VAL A 269 22.64 -45.19 18.11
CA VAL A 269 21.18 -45.01 18.10
C VAL A 269 20.78 -43.63 18.66
N ASP A 270 21.37 -43.24 19.81
CA ASP A 270 21.04 -41.97 20.45
C ASP A 270 21.50 -40.77 19.62
N TRP A 271 22.67 -40.82 19.03
CA TRP A 271 23.23 -39.71 18.26
C TRP A 271 22.54 -39.60 16.90
N VAL A 272 22.19 -40.71 16.23
CA VAL A 272 21.39 -40.68 15.01
C VAL A 272 19.99 -40.16 15.30
N TYR A 273 19.36 -40.57 16.40
CA TYR A 273 18.07 -40.02 16.83
C TYR A 273 18.13 -38.51 17.05
N ARG A 274 19.17 -38.01 17.75
CA ARG A 274 19.39 -36.56 17.94
C ARG A 274 19.60 -35.84 16.62
N ALA A 275 20.34 -36.44 15.69
CA ALA A 275 20.55 -35.87 14.37
C ALA A 275 19.25 -35.78 13.56
N LEU A 276 18.40 -36.80 13.61
CA LEU A 276 17.08 -36.77 12.96
C LEU A 276 16.16 -35.73 13.60
N THR A 277 16.12 -35.65 14.94
CA THR A 277 15.36 -34.61 15.65
C THR A 277 15.86 -33.21 15.32
N PHE A 278 17.20 -33.05 15.21
CA PHE A 278 17.83 -31.78 14.82
C PHE A 278 17.38 -31.35 13.41
N LEU A 279 17.26 -32.27 12.46
CA LEU A 279 16.73 -32.00 11.12
C LEU A 279 15.26 -31.57 11.16
N VAL A 280 14.42 -32.22 11.94
CA VAL A 280 12.99 -31.89 12.10
C VAL A 280 12.81 -30.47 12.63
N VAL A 281 13.52 -30.12 13.71
CA VAL A 281 13.44 -28.79 14.33
C VAL A 281 13.94 -27.70 13.40
N SER A 282 14.75 -28.01 12.43
CA SER A 282 15.46 -27.01 11.61
C SER A 282 14.61 -26.28 10.58
N CYS A 283 13.36 -26.71 10.31
CA CYS A 283 12.51 -26.00 9.34
C CYS A 283 12.25 -24.53 9.75
N PRO A 284 12.61 -23.51 8.95
CA PRO A 284 12.32 -22.12 9.28
C PRO A 284 10.86 -21.72 8.95
N CYS A 285 9.89 -22.64 9.15
CA CYS A 285 8.50 -22.51 8.71
C CYS A 285 7.82 -21.24 9.24
N ALA A 286 8.04 -20.89 10.52
CA ALA A 286 7.48 -19.69 11.12
C ALA A 286 7.93 -18.40 10.42
N LEU A 287 9.20 -18.33 9.97
CA LEU A 287 9.74 -17.16 9.28
C LEU A 287 9.20 -17.04 7.86
N VAL A 288 9.24 -18.15 7.12
CA VAL A 288 8.81 -18.21 5.71
C VAL A 288 7.35 -17.78 5.54
N ILE A 289 6.52 -18.03 6.56
CA ILE A 289 5.08 -17.76 6.50
C ILE A 289 4.75 -16.40 7.10
N SER A 290 5.25 -16.10 8.30
CA SER A 290 4.78 -14.94 9.06
C SER A 290 5.21 -13.61 8.45
N ILE A 291 6.34 -13.56 7.74
CA ILE A 291 6.85 -12.31 7.17
C ILE A 291 6.00 -11.87 5.99
N PRO A 292 5.80 -12.66 4.91
CA PRO A 292 4.90 -12.27 3.84
C PRO A 292 3.48 -11.99 4.34
N LEU A 293 2.99 -12.80 5.29
CA LEU A 293 1.66 -12.61 5.87
C LEU A 293 1.54 -11.26 6.59
N SER A 294 2.57 -10.85 7.34
CA SER A 294 2.59 -9.54 8.02
C SER A 294 2.56 -8.39 7.01
N LEU A 295 3.37 -8.49 5.95
CA LEU A 295 3.45 -7.47 4.90
C LEU A 295 2.12 -7.36 4.14
N PHE A 296 1.52 -8.48 3.75
CA PHE A 296 0.18 -8.48 3.14
C PHE A 296 -0.89 -7.93 4.06
N ALA A 297 -0.84 -8.28 5.35
CA ALA A 297 -1.77 -7.73 6.33
C ALA A 297 -1.60 -6.20 6.49
N GLY A 298 -0.35 -5.71 6.44
CA GLY A 298 -0.05 -4.28 6.47
C GLY A 298 -0.59 -3.54 5.26
N ILE A 299 -0.36 -4.06 4.04
CA ILE A 299 -0.88 -3.50 2.80
C ILE A 299 -2.42 -3.50 2.80
N GLY A 300 -3.04 -4.63 3.17
CA GLY A 300 -4.49 -4.73 3.25
C GLY A 300 -5.11 -3.82 4.33
N GLY A 301 -4.41 -3.61 5.45
CA GLY A 301 -4.80 -2.64 6.47
C GLY A 301 -4.72 -1.20 5.96
N ALA A 302 -3.66 -0.84 5.23
CA ALA A 302 -3.50 0.48 4.62
C ALA A 302 -4.58 0.75 3.56
N SER A 303 -4.88 -0.24 2.72
CA SER A 303 -5.93 -0.13 1.69
C SER A 303 -7.31 0.16 2.26
N LYS A 304 -7.66 -0.38 3.45
CA LYS A 304 -8.92 -0.06 4.15
C LYS A 304 -9.06 1.40 4.53
N GLU A 305 -7.95 2.06 4.74
CA GLU A 305 -7.87 3.47 5.12
C GLU A 305 -7.63 4.37 3.89
N GLY A 306 -7.91 3.89 2.68
CA GLY A 306 -7.72 4.64 1.44
C GLY A 306 -6.26 4.83 1.02
N ILE A 307 -5.32 4.07 1.58
CA ILE A 307 -3.88 4.15 1.30
C ILE A 307 -3.45 2.93 0.49
N LEU A 308 -3.22 3.10 -0.80
CA LEU A 308 -2.80 2.03 -1.71
C LEU A 308 -1.27 1.97 -1.80
N ILE A 309 -0.70 0.86 -1.38
CA ILE A 309 0.75 0.61 -1.43
C ILE A 309 1.04 -0.44 -2.50
N LYS A 310 1.78 -0.09 -3.54
CA LYS A 310 2.02 -0.94 -4.72
C LYS A 310 2.97 -2.13 -4.50
N GLY A 311 3.52 -2.29 -3.28
CA GLY A 311 4.41 -3.42 -3.01
C GLY A 311 4.92 -3.47 -1.59
N SER A 312 5.33 -4.68 -1.16
CA SER A 312 5.91 -4.89 0.17
C SER A 312 7.24 -4.15 0.36
N ASN A 313 8.02 -3.94 -0.72
CA ASN A 313 9.23 -3.12 -0.71
C ASN A 313 8.92 -1.65 -0.38
N TYR A 314 7.82 -1.09 -0.89
CA TYR A 314 7.41 0.29 -0.61
C TYR A 314 6.89 0.46 0.82
N LEU A 315 6.23 -0.56 1.37
CA LEU A 315 5.86 -0.57 2.79
C LEU A 315 7.09 -0.54 3.70
N GLU A 316 8.15 -1.30 3.37
CA GLU A 316 9.43 -1.20 4.10
C GLU A 316 10.09 0.16 3.92
N ALA A 317 10.07 0.70 2.71
CA ALA A 317 10.65 1.99 2.41
C ALA A 317 9.94 3.13 3.16
N LEU A 318 8.59 3.13 3.22
CA LEU A 318 7.81 4.06 4.04
C LEU A 318 8.17 3.99 5.53
N ALA A 319 8.36 2.78 6.06
CA ALA A 319 8.76 2.63 7.47
C ALA A 319 10.11 3.27 7.77
N ALA A 320 11.03 3.28 6.79
CA ALA A 320 12.37 3.87 6.89
C ALA A 320 12.42 5.35 6.49
N THR A 321 11.30 5.96 6.10
CA THR A 321 11.23 7.37 5.68
C THR A 321 11.61 8.30 6.83
N LYS A 322 12.58 9.16 6.55
CA LYS A 322 13.10 10.21 7.44
C LYS A 322 13.02 11.59 6.86
N VAL A 323 13.02 11.71 5.53
CA VAL A 323 12.89 12.98 4.81
C VAL A 323 11.60 12.92 4.02
N VAL A 324 10.73 13.94 4.15
CA VAL A 324 9.52 14.07 3.36
C VAL A 324 9.57 15.40 2.63
N VAL A 325 9.47 15.32 1.31
CA VAL A 325 9.49 16.46 0.39
C VAL A 325 8.09 16.61 -0.20
N PHE A 326 7.55 17.80 -0.14
CA PHE A 326 6.21 18.11 -0.62
C PHE A 326 6.28 19.04 -1.82
N ASP A 327 5.48 18.78 -2.84
CA ASP A 327 5.06 19.89 -3.69
C ASP A 327 4.10 20.80 -2.91
N LYS A 328 4.05 22.08 -3.25
CA LYS A 328 3.11 23.01 -2.60
C LYS A 328 1.71 22.87 -3.18
N THR A 329 1.58 23.11 -4.49
CA THR A 329 0.30 23.30 -5.17
C THR A 329 -0.44 21.97 -5.37
N GLY A 330 -1.73 21.90 -4.98
CA GLY A 330 -2.50 20.66 -5.07
C GLY A 330 -2.15 19.60 -3.99
N THR A 331 -1.03 19.78 -3.27
CA THR A 331 -0.56 18.84 -2.24
C THR A 331 -0.77 19.38 -0.83
N LEU A 332 -0.11 20.47 -0.46
CA LEU A 332 -0.31 21.17 0.83
C LEU A 332 -1.39 22.25 0.73
N THR A 333 -1.70 22.67 -0.49
CA THR A 333 -2.74 23.62 -0.83
C THR A 333 -3.79 22.96 -1.72
N GLN A 334 -4.95 23.60 -1.86
CA GLN A 334 -6.06 23.05 -2.64
C GLN A 334 -5.86 23.16 -4.17
N GLY A 335 -4.84 23.92 -4.63
CA GLY A 335 -4.68 24.25 -6.04
C GLY A 335 -5.77 25.19 -6.57
N VAL A 336 -6.55 25.77 -5.66
CA VAL A 336 -7.63 26.70 -5.97
C VAL A 336 -7.21 28.08 -5.53
N PHE A 337 -7.17 28.98 -6.49
CA PHE A 337 -6.87 30.39 -6.24
C PHE A 337 -8.13 31.09 -5.75
N GLU A 338 -8.04 31.82 -4.65
CA GLU A 338 -9.13 32.67 -4.15
C GLU A 338 -8.65 34.09 -3.88
N VAL A 339 -9.58 35.03 -4.05
CA VAL A 339 -9.36 36.43 -3.69
C VAL A 339 -9.32 36.52 -2.17
N THR A 340 -8.16 36.82 -1.61
CA THR A 340 -7.92 36.90 -0.17
C THR A 340 -8.02 38.32 0.37
N ALA A 341 -7.73 39.32 -0.47
CA ALA A 341 -7.90 40.73 -0.11
C ALA A 341 -8.14 41.59 -1.36
N VAL A 342 -8.90 42.66 -1.18
CA VAL A 342 -9.09 43.72 -2.15
C VAL A 342 -8.67 45.04 -1.49
N HIS A 343 -7.59 45.60 -1.92
CA HIS A 343 -7.12 46.90 -1.47
C HIS A 343 -7.49 47.96 -2.52
N HIS A 344 -8.18 49.00 -2.08
CA HIS A 344 -8.75 50.02 -2.96
C HIS A 344 -8.34 51.41 -2.50
N ASN A 345 -8.35 52.36 -3.43
CA ASN A 345 -8.13 53.77 -3.13
C ASN A 345 -9.46 54.52 -3.02
N GLU A 346 -9.89 55.22 -4.06
CA GLU A 346 -11.11 55.99 -4.07
C GLU A 346 -12.36 55.19 -4.38
N LEU A 347 -12.24 54.11 -5.14
CA LEU A 347 -13.37 53.22 -5.51
C LEU A 347 -13.62 52.17 -4.44
N ASP A 348 -14.91 51.80 -4.27
CA ASP A 348 -15.29 50.74 -3.34
C ASP A 348 -14.69 49.37 -3.79
N ALA A 349 -14.28 48.54 -2.81
CA ALA A 349 -13.68 47.22 -3.05
C ALA A 349 -14.53 46.33 -3.96
N ASN A 350 -15.88 46.37 -3.82
CA ASN A 350 -16.77 45.59 -4.68
C ASN A 350 -16.72 46.07 -6.14
N LYS A 351 -16.55 47.37 -6.39
CA LYS A 351 -16.40 47.89 -7.74
C LYS A 351 -15.04 47.54 -8.37
N VAL A 352 -13.96 47.57 -7.59
CA VAL A 352 -12.64 47.12 -8.08
C VAL A 352 -12.73 45.64 -8.48
N LEU A 353 -13.36 44.79 -7.67
CA LEU A 353 -13.56 43.39 -7.99
C LEU A 353 -14.49 43.17 -9.19
N GLU A 354 -15.59 43.95 -9.30
CA GLU A 354 -16.49 43.91 -10.46
C GLU A 354 -15.77 44.23 -11.76
N TYR A 355 -15.02 45.29 -11.82
CA TYR A 355 -14.27 45.69 -13.00
C TYR A 355 -13.17 44.68 -13.36
N ALA A 356 -12.50 44.08 -12.35
CA ALA A 356 -11.53 43.02 -12.55
C ALA A 356 -12.19 41.78 -13.17
N ALA A 357 -13.30 41.33 -12.59
CA ALA A 357 -14.03 40.14 -13.07
C ALA A 357 -14.59 40.33 -14.49
N LEU A 358 -15.07 41.53 -14.83
CA LEU A 358 -15.55 41.89 -16.16
C LEU A 358 -14.39 41.97 -17.17
N ALA A 359 -13.29 42.65 -16.85
CA ALA A 359 -12.14 42.72 -17.74
C ALA A 359 -11.55 41.34 -18.08
N GLU A 360 -11.55 40.43 -17.11
CA GLU A 360 -11.03 39.07 -17.24
C GLU A 360 -12.09 38.04 -17.74
N CYS A 361 -13.26 38.50 -18.22
CA CYS A 361 -14.39 37.64 -18.56
C CYS A 361 -14.16 36.68 -19.75
N ALA A 362 -13.18 36.97 -20.58
CA ALA A 362 -12.83 36.15 -21.74
C ALA A 362 -11.66 35.19 -21.50
N SER A 363 -10.92 35.40 -20.43
CA SER A 363 -9.74 34.59 -20.09
C SER A 363 -10.14 33.27 -19.42
N SER A 364 -9.50 32.19 -19.80
CA SER A 364 -9.64 30.87 -19.16
C SER A 364 -8.63 30.64 -18.02
N HIS A 365 -7.80 31.64 -17.73
CA HIS A 365 -6.75 31.55 -16.72
C HIS A 365 -7.35 31.29 -15.32
N PRO A 366 -6.73 30.46 -14.46
CA PRO A 366 -7.21 30.20 -13.10
C PRO A 366 -7.47 31.46 -12.25
N ILE A 367 -6.62 32.46 -12.39
CA ILE A 367 -6.78 33.78 -11.76
C ILE A 367 -8.09 34.46 -12.18
N SER A 368 -8.40 34.42 -13.48
CA SER A 368 -9.61 35.04 -14.02
C SER A 368 -10.89 34.35 -13.49
N LYS A 369 -10.87 33.01 -13.40
CA LYS A 369 -11.94 32.24 -12.78
C LYS A 369 -12.12 32.58 -11.30
N SER A 370 -11.04 32.82 -10.57
CA SER A 370 -11.02 33.25 -9.17
C SER A 370 -11.70 34.59 -8.97
N LEU A 371 -11.38 35.56 -9.82
CA LEU A 371 -12.01 36.90 -9.82
C LEU A 371 -13.52 36.81 -10.11
N GLN A 372 -13.90 36.03 -11.13
CA GLN A 372 -15.30 35.82 -11.50
C GLN A 372 -16.08 35.12 -10.37
N LYS A 373 -15.48 34.10 -9.70
CA LYS A 373 -16.07 33.41 -8.55
C LYS A 373 -16.26 34.36 -7.36
N ALA A 374 -15.25 35.19 -7.07
CA ALA A 374 -15.32 36.15 -5.97
C ALA A 374 -16.36 37.24 -6.22
N TYR A 375 -16.56 37.67 -7.47
CA TYR A 375 -17.60 38.61 -7.84
C TYR A 375 -19.00 38.04 -7.58
N GLY A 376 -19.22 36.73 -7.76
CA GLY A 376 -20.42 35.99 -7.36
C GLY A 376 -21.71 36.37 -8.11
N LYS A 377 -21.64 37.18 -9.16
CA LYS A 377 -22.77 37.55 -10.00
C LYS A 377 -22.55 37.09 -11.44
N ALA A 378 -23.63 36.97 -12.21
CA ALA A 378 -23.54 36.66 -13.63
C ALA A 378 -22.73 37.73 -14.36
N ILE A 379 -21.78 37.29 -15.19
CA ILE A 379 -20.93 38.18 -15.98
C ILE A 379 -21.70 38.62 -17.23
N ASP A 380 -22.05 39.90 -17.28
CA ASP A 380 -22.66 40.49 -18.46
C ASP A 380 -21.59 40.95 -19.46
N ARG A 381 -21.33 40.11 -20.46
CA ARG A 381 -20.31 40.38 -21.47
C ARG A 381 -20.67 41.57 -22.37
N SER A 382 -21.92 42.02 -22.41
CA SER A 382 -22.32 43.19 -23.21
C SER A 382 -21.72 44.50 -22.69
N ARG A 383 -21.32 44.52 -21.42
CA ARG A 383 -20.70 45.66 -20.77
C ARG A 383 -19.21 45.80 -21.10
N VAL A 384 -18.62 44.80 -21.81
CA VAL A 384 -17.16 44.74 -22.04
C VAL A 384 -16.86 44.76 -23.51
N THR A 385 -15.96 45.64 -23.92
CA THR A 385 -15.47 45.73 -25.28
C THR A 385 -13.96 45.95 -25.29
N GLY A 386 -13.30 45.73 -26.45
CA GLY A 386 -11.88 46.04 -26.60
C GLY A 386 -10.96 45.25 -25.69
N ILE A 387 -11.25 43.98 -25.44
CA ILE A 387 -10.38 43.13 -24.58
C ILE A 387 -9.09 42.83 -25.34
N GLU A 388 -7.96 43.21 -24.75
CA GLU A 388 -6.62 42.93 -25.26
C GLU A 388 -5.76 42.25 -24.16
N GLU A 389 -5.35 41.02 -24.39
CA GLU A 389 -4.45 40.31 -23.49
C GLU A 389 -3.00 40.61 -23.85
N ILE A 390 -2.25 41.12 -22.87
CA ILE A 390 -0.82 41.44 -23.00
C ILE A 390 -0.03 40.34 -22.31
N SER A 391 0.52 39.43 -23.10
CA SER A 391 1.21 38.24 -22.61
C SER A 391 2.26 38.57 -21.54
N GLY A 392 2.20 37.91 -20.40
CA GLY A 392 3.09 38.10 -19.25
C GLY A 392 2.89 39.38 -18.46
N HIS A 393 1.86 40.19 -18.78
CA HIS A 393 1.58 41.47 -18.11
C HIS A 393 0.19 41.54 -17.52
N GLY A 394 -0.86 41.12 -18.25
CA GLY A 394 -2.24 41.21 -17.85
C GLY A 394 -3.17 41.54 -19.00
N ILE A 395 -4.28 42.18 -18.71
CA ILE A 395 -5.36 42.47 -19.66
C ILE A 395 -5.75 43.95 -19.62
N THR A 396 -6.12 44.48 -20.77
CA THR A 396 -6.80 45.78 -20.88
C THR A 396 -8.18 45.56 -21.55
N ALA A 397 -9.19 46.29 -21.10
CA ALA A 397 -10.54 46.19 -21.64
C ALA A 397 -11.27 47.52 -21.40
N THR A 398 -12.33 47.76 -22.19
CA THR A 398 -13.28 48.83 -21.91
C THR A 398 -14.53 48.24 -21.25
N VAL A 399 -14.80 48.64 -20.01
CA VAL A 399 -15.91 48.15 -19.17
C VAL A 399 -16.81 49.35 -18.85
N ASP A 400 -18.08 49.30 -19.23
CA ASP A 400 -19.05 50.40 -19.08
C ASP A 400 -18.56 51.75 -19.63
N GLY A 401 -17.73 51.74 -20.66
CA GLY A 401 -17.14 52.92 -21.25
C GLY A 401 -15.84 53.40 -20.56
N HIS A 402 -15.43 52.78 -19.48
CA HIS A 402 -14.14 53.08 -18.80
C HIS A 402 -13.03 52.19 -19.29
N SER A 403 -11.84 52.74 -19.47
CA SER A 403 -10.64 51.95 -19.78
C SER A 403 -10.12 51.26 -18.53
N VAL A 404 -10.15 49.93 -18.47
CA VAL A 404 -9.74 49.10 -17.33
C VAL A 404 -8.48 48.35 -17.69
N ALA A 405 -7.46 48.42 -16.83
CA ALA A 405 -6.25 47.60 -16.92
C ALA A 405 -6.15 46.74 -15.65
N ALA A 406 -6.01 45.43 -15.83
CA ALA A 406 -5.84 44.45 -14.75
C ALA A 406 -4.58 43.63 -15.02
N GLY A 407 -3.61 43.60 -14.11
CA GLY A 407 -2.37 42.86 -14.34
C GLY A 407 -1.29 43.05 -13.28
N ASN A 408 -0.11 42.58 -13.59
CA ASN A 408 1.05 42.70 -12.66
C ASN A 408 1.68 44.10 -12.69
N ALA A 409 2.66 44.33 -11.82
CA ALA A 409 3.40 45.60 -11.74
C ALA A 409 4.02 46.04 -13.10
N LYS A 410 4.42 45.06 -13.95
CA LYS A 410 4.98 45.35 -15.27
C LYS A 410 3.93 46.01 -16.20
N LEU A 411 2.65 45.63 -16.08
CA LEU A 411 1.58 46.28 -16.83
C LEU A 411 1.43 47.73 -16.40
N MET A 412 1.42 48.02 -15.10
CA MET A 412 1.35 49.40 -14.58
C MET A 412 2.51 50.25 -15.04
N GLN A 413 3.73 49.72 -14.99
CA GLN A 413 4.95 50.39 -15.52
C GLN A 413 4.83 50.68 -17.02
N LYS A 414 4.37 49.71 -17.83
CA LYS A 414 4.19 49.86 -19.27
C LYS A 414 3.17 50.95 -19.63
N LEU A 415 2.14 51.10 -18.79
CA LEU A 415 1.11 52.12 -18.97
C LEU A 415 1.47 53.46 -18.33
N GLY A 416 2.62 53.57 -17.64
CA GLY A 416 3.07 54.79 -16.96
C GLY A 416 2.24 55.15 -15.74
N ILE A 417 1.60 54.19 -15.10
CA ILE A 417 0.73 54.37 -13.94
C ILE A 417 1.52 54.12 -12.67
N GLU A 418 1.54 55.09 -11.76
CA GLU A 418 2.09 54.90 -10.43
C GLU A 418 1.22 53.94 -9.61
N TYR A 419 1.82 52.92 -9.01
CA TYR A 419 1.13 51.89 -8.23
C TYR A 419 1.75 51.75 -6.83
N HIS A 420 0.99 51.24 -5.88
CA HIS A 420 1.50 50.97 -4.54
C HIS A 420 1.99 49.53 -4.42
N ASP A 421 3.20 49.35 -3.87
CA ASP A 421 3.70 48.01 -3.54
C ASP A 421 2.86 47.40 -2.41
N CYS A 422 2.37 46.19 -2.65
CA CYS A 422 1.64 45.45 -1.66
C CYS A 422 2.59 44.48 -0.91
N HIS A 423 2.46 44.47 0.41
CA HIS A 423 3.20 43.56 1.27
C HIS A 423 2.45 42.26 1.59
N CYS A 424 1.23 42.12 1.08
CA CYS A 424 0.44 40.88 1.23
C CYS A 424 1.05 39.73 0.43
N VAL A 425 0.78 38.53 0.92
CA VAL A 425 1.26 37.29 0.30
C VAL A 425 0.25 36.79 -0.69
N GLY A 426 0.65 36.60 -1.92
CA GLY A 426 -0.16 36.13 -3.02
C GLY A 426 0.24 36.72 -4.36
N THR A 427 -0.50 36.34 -5.40
CA THR A 427 -0.40 37.02 -6.70
C THR A 427 -1.17 38.31 -6.63
N ILE A 428 -0.47 39.43 -6.88
CA ILE A 428 -1.04 40.76 -6.84
C ILE A 428 -1.49 41.15 -8.25
N ILE A 429 -2.77 41.47 -8.39
CA ILE A 429 -3.35 42.04 -9.59
C ILE A 429 -3.60 43.53 -9.33
N HIS A 430 -2.80 44.38 -9.95
CA HIS A 430 -2.99 45.82 -9.91
C HIS A 430 -4.11 46.20 -10.86
N MET A 431 -4.96 47.12 -10.42
CA MET A 431 -6.10 47.64 -11.18
C MET A 431 -5.93 49.11 -11.44
N ALA A 432 -6.11 49.49 -12.70
CA ALA A 432 -6.19 50.91 -13.09
C ALA A 432 -7.45 51.14 -13.93
N ILE A 433 -8.09 52.30 -13.72
CA ILE A 433 -9.31 52.69 -14.42
C ILE A 433 -9.10 54.11 -14.94
N ASP A 434 -9.33 54.32 -16.24
CA ASP A 434 -9.11 55.58 -16.93
C ASP A 434 -7.70 56.19 -16.71
N GLY A 435 -6.69 55.31 -16.62
CA GLY A 435 -5.28 55.72 -16.41
C GLY A 435 -4.93 56.07 -14.96
N VAL A 436 -5.86 55.94 -14.02
CA VAL A 436 -5.63 56.17 -12.59
C VAL A 436 -5.59 54.85 -11.83
N TYR A 437 -4.64 54.69 -10.92
CA TYR A 437 -4.53 53.51 -10.08
C TYR A 437 -5.73 53.36 -9.13
N ALA A 438 -6.51 52.32 -9.29
CA ALA A 438 -7.73 52.04 -8.53
C ALA A 438 -7.52 51.18 -7.28
N GLY A 439 -6.44 50.38 -7.28
CA GLY A 439 -6.13 49.46 -6.18
C GLY A 439 -5.48 48.17 -6.66
N HIS A 440 -5.49 47.17 -5.83
CA HIS A 440 -5.01 45.83 -6.19
C HIS A 440 -5.78 44.74 -5.47
N ILE A 441 -5.83 43.56 -6.13
CA ILE A 441 -6.46 42.37 -5.64
C ILE A 441 -5.38 41.34 -5.35
N VAL A 442 -5.44 40.72 -4.17
CA VAL A 442 -4.52 39.67 -3.75
C VAL A 442 -5.22 38.34 -3.93
N ILE A 443 -4.58 37.45 -4.68
CA ILE A 443 -5.07 36.10 -4.93
C ILE A 443 -4.03 35.11 -4.38
N SER A 444 -4.50 34.19 -3.54
CA SER A 444 -3.65 33.17 -2.93
C SER A 444 -4.23 31.78 -3.12
N ASP A 445 -3.35 30.80 -3.19
CA ASP A 445 -3.72 29.39 -3.12
C ASP A 445 -4.04 29.03 -1.66
N ILE A 446 -5.13 28.32 -1.43
CA ILE A 446 -5.62 28.03 -0.09
C ILE A 446 -4.92 26.81 0.49
N ILE A 447 -4.36 26.95 1.68
CA ILE A 447 -3.79 25.84 2.45
C ILE A 447 -4.90 24.85 2.82
N LYS A 448 -4.68 23.55 2.60
CA LYS A 448 -5.63 22.50 3.04
C LYS A 448 -5.77 22.49 4.56
N PRO A 449 -6.97 22.24 5.11
CA PRO A 449 -7.24 22.37 6.54
C PRO A 449 -6.29 21.60 7.46
N HIS A 450 -5.83 20.45 7.04
CA HIS A 450 -5.01 19.55 7.88
C HIS A 450 -3.51 19.59 7.56
N SER A 451 -3.03 20.44 6.65
CA SER A 451 -1.62 20.44 6.22
C SER A 451 -0.64 20.70 7.37
N ALA A 452 -0.89 21.70 8.20
CA ALA A 452 -0.02 22.01 9.34
C ALA A 452 -0.03 20.86 10.38
N GLU A 453 -1.19 20.29 10.65
CA GLU A 453 -1.30 19.13 11.54
C GLU A 453 -0.57 17.90 10.98
N ALA A 454 -0.65 17.66 9.68
CA ALA A 454 0.06 16.58 9.00
C ALA A 454 1.57 16.70 9.18
N ILE A 455 2.13 17.90 8.97
CA ILE A 455 3.57 18.18 9.19
C ILE A 455 3.94 17.90 10.66
N ALA A 456 3.14 18.41 11.61
CA ALA A 456 3.38 18.16 13.04
C ALA A 456 3.33 16.66 13.41
N ARG A 457 2.37 15.91 12.85
CA ARG A 457 2.25 14.45 13.07
C ARG A 457 3.40 13.67 12.43
N LEU A 458 3.88 14.10 11.26
CA LEU A 458 5.06 13.49 10.61
C LEU A 458 6.31 13.63 11.50
N LYS A 459 6.58 14.83 12.03
CA LYS A 459 7.69 15.07 12.96
C LYS A 459 7.57 14.22 14.22
N LYS A 460 6.38 14.17 14.85
CA LYS A 460 6.10 13.27 15.99
C LYS A 460 6.30 11.80 15.64
N SER A 461 6.03 11.40 14.41
CA SER A 461 6.26 10.04 13.92
C SER A 461 7.75 9.74 13.66
N GLY A 462 8.67 10.69 13.88
CA GLY A 462 10.11 10.50 13.71
C GLY A 462 10.60 10.71 12.28
N VAL A 463 9.92 11.53 11.49
CA VAL A 463 10.47 12.18 10.29
C VAL A 463 11.43 13.28 10.78
N SER A 464 12.64 13.29 10.29
CA SER A 464 13.71 14.19 10.75
C SER A 464 13.76 15.52 9.98
N LYS A 465 13.26 15.52 8.73
CA LYS A 465 13.30 16.70 7.88
C LYS A 465 12.07 16.73 6.97
N THR A 466 11.41 17.89 6.92
CA THR A 466 10.32 18.19 5.99
C THR A 466 10.74 19.34 5.08
N VAL A 467 10.54 19.20 3.77
CA VAL A 467 10.96 20.16 2.75
C VAL A 467 9.77 20.47 1.85
N MET A 468 9.58 21.75 1.50
CA MET A 468 8.58 22.16 0.52
C MET A 468 9.26 22.67 -0.75
N LEU A 469 8.84 22.17 -1.92
CA LEU A 469 9.28 22.64 -3.24
C LEU A 469 8.15 23.42 -3.89
N THR A 470 8.46 24.57 -4.48
CA THR A 470 7.47 25.40 -5.17
C THR A 470 8.09 26.27 -6.26
N GLY A 471 7.31 26.57 -7.28
CA GLY A 471 7.65 27.59 -8.30
C GLY A 471 7.35 29.02 -7.87
N ASP A 472 6.74 29.23 -6.71
CA ASP A 472 6.36 30.55 -6.22
C ASP A 472 7.59 31.42 -5.88
N ALA A 473 7.39 32.74 -5.86
CA ALA A 473 8.35 33.68 -5.37
C ALA A 473 8.76 33.38 -3.92
N ARG A 474 10.01 33.53 -3.61
CA ARG A 474 10.66 33.20 -2.33
C ARG A 474 9.86 33.68 -1.11
N ARG A 475 9.37 34.92 -1.14
CA ARG A 475 8.63 35.52 -0.03
C ARG A 475 7.33 34.79 0.29
N VAL A 476 6.58 34.41 -0.77
CA VAL A 476 5.32 33.63 -0.64
C VAL A 476 5.61 32.24 -0.08
N ALA A 477 6.64 31.60 -0.61
CA ALA A 477 7.05 30.27 -0.21
C ALA A 477 7.49 30.22 1.27
N GLU A 478 8.31 31.17 1.73
CA GLU A 478 8.79 31.26 3.11
C GLU A 478 7.64 31.49 4.10
N GLN A 479 6.64 32.31 3.74
CA GLN A 479 5.48 32.54 4.60
C GLN A 479 4.63 31.27 4.72
N VAL A 480 4.28 30.63 3.62
CA VAL A 480 3.50 29.38 3.63
C VAL A 480 4.24 28.28 4.41
N ALA A 481 5.56 28.15 4.20
CA ALA A 481 6.38 27.20 4.94
C ALA A 481 6.39 27.46 6.45
N GLY A 482 6.45 28.73 6.86
CA GLY A 482 6.37 29.16 8.26
C GLY A 482 5.01 28.84 8.89
N GLU A 483 3.90 29.08 8.18
CA GLU A 483 2.55 28.78 8.63
C GLU A 483 2.33 27.26 8.77
N LEU A 484 2.85 26.46 7.85
CA LEU A 484 2.77 25.00 7.88
C LEU A 484 3.76 24.35 8.86
N GLY A 485 4.81 25.09 9.27
CA GLY A 485 5.86 24.55 10.13
C GLY A 485 6.80 23.57 9.41
N VAL A 486 7.03 23.75 8.11
CA VAL A 486 8.01 22.99 7.31
C VAL A 486 9.43 23.42 7.68
N ASP A 487 10.40 22.50 7.69
CA ASP A 487 11.78 22.81 8.13
C ASP A 487 12.58 23.57 7.09
N GLU A 488 12.33 23.32 5.80
CA GLU A 488 13.06 23.92 4.70
C GLU A 488 12.14 24.17 3.51
N VAL A 489 12.39 25.26 2.77
CA VAL A 489 11.66 25.59 1.53
C VAL A 489 12.63 25.89 0.40
N ARG A 490 12.31 25.38 -0.78
CA ARG A 490 12.97 25.68 -2.06
C ARG A 490 11.94 26.33 -2.97
N SER A 491 12.19 27.57 -3.36
CA SER A 491 11.29 28.43 -4.13
C SER A 491 11.82 28.73 -5.52
N GLU A 492 10.98 29.32 -6.37
CA GLU A 492 11.32 29.77 -7.73
C GLU A 492 11.81 28.63 -8.65
N LEU A 493 11.33 27.40 -8.39
CA LEU A 493 11.75 26.21 -9.12
C LEU A 493 10.92 26.01 -10.40
N LEU A 494 11.60 25.76 -11.51
CA LEU A 494 10.98 25.18 -12.70
C LEU A 494 10.75 23.67 -12.52
N PRO A 495 9.89 23.03 -13.31
CA PRO A 495 9.62 21.58 -13.16
C PRO A 495 10.88 20.70 -13.20
N GLY A 496 11.87 21.05 -14.04
CA GLY A 496 13.16 20.34 -14.10
C GLY A 496 14.03 20.54 -12.86
N ASP A 497 13.95 21.71 -12.24
CA ASP A 497 14.74 22.05 -11.04
C ASP A 497 14.26 21.25 -9.83
N LYS A 498 12.96 20.93 -9.73
CA LYS A 498 12.42 20.09 -8.67
C LYS A 498 13.11 18.71 -8.62
N VAL A 499 13.36 18.10 -9.79
CA VAL A 499 14.08 16.82 -9.87
C VAL A 499 15.51 16.97 -9.35
N ALA A 500 16.22 18.02 -9.78
CA ALA A 500 17.59 18.28 -9.33
C ALA A 500 17.68 18.53 -7.82
N GLU A 501 16.70 19.24 -7.23
CA GLU A 501 16.65 19.48 -5.78
C GLU A 501 16.38 18.18 -5.01
N VAL A 502 15.50 17.30 -5.50
CA VAL A 502 15.27 15.96 -4.90
C VAL A 502 16.53 15.11 -4.99
N GLU A 503 17.29 15.16 -6.10
CA GLU A 503 18.57 14.45 -6.24
C GLU A 503 19.61 14.93 -5.24
N LYS A 504 19.71 16.24 -4.97
CA LYS A 504 20.57 16.79 -3.92
C LYS A 504 20.18 16.25 -2.54
N LEU A 505 18.88 16.28 -2.20
CA LEU A 505 18.38 15.77 -0.93
C LEU A 505 18.61 14.25 -0.79
N LEU A 506 18.52 13.50 -1.89
CA LEU A 506 18.86 12.06 -1.91
C LEU A 506 20.34 11.81 -1.64
N ALA A 507 21.23 12.71 -2.09
CA ALA A 507 22.67 12.60 -1.84
C ALA A 507 23.04 13.01 -0.39
N GLU A 508 22.28 13.93 0.21
CA GLU A 508 22.52 14.45 1.57
C GLU A 508 22.02 13.49 2.68
N LYS A 509 21.00 12.66 2.41
CA LYS A 509 20.41 11.78 3.43
C LYS A 509 21.36 10.66 3.87
N ALA A 510 21.16 10.15 5.09
CA ALA A 510 21.91 8.97 5.55
C ALA A 510 21.58 7.71 4.70
N PRO A 511 22.54 6.80 4.47
CA PRO A 511 22.34 5.65 3.57
C PRO A 511 21.19 4.70 3.95
N LYS A 512 20.76 4.71 5.22
CA LYS A 512 19.65 3.87 5.73
C LYS A 512 18.30 4.58 5.72
N ASP A 513 18.30 5.89 5.52
CA ASP A 513 17.09 6.71 5.53
C ASP A 513 16.50 6.78 4.11
N ASN A 514 15.19 6.85 4.02
CA ASN A 514 14.49 7.03 2.76
C ASN A 514 13.88 8.43 2.69
N LEU A 515 13.83 8.95 1.47
CA LEU A 515 13.18 10.19 1.10
C LEU A 515 11.86 9.84 0.39
N ALA A 516 10.75 10.38 0.91
CA ALA A 516 9.46 10.34 0.24
C ALA A 516 9.19 11.70 -0.42
N PHE A 517 8.76 11.68 -1.68
CA PHE A 517 8.22 12.87 -2.35
C PHE A 517 6.71 12.74 -2.45
N VAL A 518 6.01 13.81 -2.12
CA VAL A 518 4.54 13.89 -2.12
C VAL A 518 4.11 14.95 -3.12
N GLY A 519 3.27 14.60 -4.07
CA GLY A 519 2.75 15.47 -5.11
C GLY A 519 1.36 15.07 -5.59
N ASP A 520 0.75 15.90 -6.44
CA ASP A 520 -0.55 15.62 -7.10
C ASP A 520 -0.42 14.65 -8.30
N GLY A 521 0.79 14.45 -8.78
CA GLY A 521 1.17 13.48 -9.79
C GLY A 521 0.98 13.91 -11.24
N ILE A 522 0.26 14.99 -11.53
CA ILE A 522 0.05 15.44 -12.92
C ILE A 522 1.34 16.05 -13.48
N ASN A 523 1.92 16.99 -12.73
CA ASN A 523 3.14 17.70 -13.13
C ASN A 523 4.42 17.10 -12.52
N ASP A 524 4.28 16.31 -11.47
CA ASP A 524 5.38 15.82 -10.63
C ASP A 524 5.77 14.36 -10.91
N ALA A 525 5.20 13.71 -11.94
CA ALA A 525 5.51 12.33 -12.28
C ALA A 525 7.03 12.02 -12.39
N PRO A 526 7.87 12.88 -12.98
CA PRO A 526 9.32 12.66 -13.00
C PRO A 526 9.95 12.71 -11.61
N VAL A 527 9.44 13.55 -10.71
CA VAL A 527 9.95 13.70 -9.34
C VAL A 527 9.51 12.52 -8.48
N LEU A 528 8.23 12.09 -8.62
CA LEU A 528 7.67 10.90 -7.94
C LEU A 528 8.49 9.65 -8.24
N THR A 529 8.86 9.43 -9.50
CA THR A 529 9.64 8.27 -9.90
C THR A 529 11.11 8.35 -9.48
N ARG A 530 11.64 9.54 -9.22
CA ARG A 530 13.04 9.74 -8.85
C ARG A 530 13.30 9.58 -7.36
N ALA A 531 12.33 9.86 -6.51
CA ALA A 531 12.42 9.69 -5.06
C ALA A 531 12.61 8.21 -4.66
N ASP A 532 13.04 7.94 -3.42
CA ASP A 532 13.01 6.55 -2.89
C ASP A 532 11.58 6.02 -2.80
N ILE A 533 10.61 6.92 -2.59
CA ILE A 533 9.17 6.64 -2.58
C ILE A 533 8.43 7.83 -3.15
N GLY A 534 7.64 7.61 -4.19
CA GLY A 534 6.67 8.56 -4.70
C GLY A 534 5.30 8.34 -4.07
N ILE A 535 4.71 9.40 -3.50
CA ILE A 535 3.37 9.39 -2.91
C ILE A 535 2.50 10.35 -3.71
N ALA A 536 1.45 9.85 -4.36
CA ALA A 536 0.45 10.67 -5.02
C ALA A 536 -0.73 10.94 -4.10
N MET A 537 -1.18 12.20 -4.04
CA MET A 537 -2.35 12.64 -3.28
C MET A 537 -3.53 12.93 -4.19
N GLY A 538 -4.76 12.69 -3.70
CA GLY A 538 -5.98 13.05 -4.41
C GLY A 538 -6.12 12.37 -5.78
N ALA A 539 -5.53 11.19 -5.95
CA ALA A 539 -5.35 10.53 -7.25
C ALA A 539 -6.65 10.00 -7.89
N MET A 540 -7.82 10.32 -7.32
CA MET A 540 -9.13 9.93 -7.84
C MET A 540 -9.49 10.65 -9.15
N GLY A 541 -8.69 10.55 -10.15
CA GLY A 541 -8.92 11.21 -11.47
C GLY A 541 -7.66 11.32 -12.31
N SER A 542 -6.48 11.17 -11.73
CA SER A 542 -5.22 11.23 -12.46
C SER A 542 -4.59 9.86 -12.66
N ASP A 543 -4.83 9.27 -13.82
CA ASP A 543 -4.20 8.00 -14.22
C ASP A 543 -2.67 8.08 -14.21
N ALA A 544 -2.11 9.22 -14.62
CA ALA A 544 -0.67 9.46 -14.63
C ALA A 544 -0.07 9.45 -13.20
N ALA A 545 -0.78 10.04 -12.23
CA ALA A 545 -0.37 10.03 -10.84
C ALA A 545 -0.38 8.60 -10.25
N ILE A 546 -1.47 7.88 -10.52
CA ILE A 546 -1.59 6.48 -10.09
C ILE A 546 -0.46 5.65 -10.69
N GLU A 547 -0.07 5.85 -11.95
CA GLU A 547 0.99 5.06 -12.58
C GLU A 547 2.38 5.39 -12.04
N ALA A 548 2.69 6.66 -11.85
CA ALA A 548 4.02 7.15 -11.46
C ALA A 548 4.35 6.91 -9.98
N ALA A 549 3.37 6.95 -9.09
CA ALA A 549 3.59 6.84 -7.65
C ALA A 549 3.76 5.39 -7.17
N ASP A 550 4.45 5.19 -6.07
CA ASP A 550 4.61 3.92 -5.35
C ASP A 550 3.52 3.72 -4.29
N VAL A 551 3.00 4.83 -3.79
CA VAL A 551 1.90 4.91 -2.83
C VAL A 551 0.88 5.92 -3.33
N VAL A 552 -0.38 5.55 -3.29
CA VAL A 552 -1.50 6.39 -3.74
C VAL A 552 -2.43 6.63 -2.57
N LEU A 553 -2.65 7.89 -2.23
CA LEU A 553 -3.65 8.32 -1.26
C LEU A 553 -4.94 8.65 -2.00
N MET A 554 -6.00 7.92 -1.69
CA MET A 554 -7.27 8.03 -2.43
C MET A 554 -8.04 9.30 -2.07
N ASP A 555 -7.90 9.76 -0.84
CA ASP A 555 -8.40 11.05 -0.41
C ASP A 555 -7.33 12.15 -0.55
N ASP A 556 -7.79 13.39 -0.45
CA ASP A 556 -6.94 14.57 -0.61
C ASP A 556 -6.48 15.16 0.74
N ASP A 557 -6.51 14.35 1.82
CA ASP A 557 -6.09 14.76 3.16
C ASP A 557 -4.61 14.47 3.44
N PRO A 558 -3.76 15.50 3.68
CA PRO A 558 -2.35 15.33 4.02
C PRO A 558 -2.08 14.48 5.28
N LEU A 559 -3.05 14.32 6.19
CA LEU A 559 -2.93 13.46 7.37
C LEU A 559 -2.68 11.99 7.01
N GLN A 560 -3.15 11.55 5.86
CA GLN A 560 -2.96 10.17 5.39
C GLN A 560 -1.48 9.81 5.19
N ILE A 561 -0.62 10.79 4.91
CA ILE A 561 0.82 10.57 4.76
C ILE A 561 1.43 10.09 6.10
N ALA A 562 1.10 10.79 7.19
CA ALA A 562 1.56 10.41 8.52
C ALA A 562 1.00 9.03 8.94
N LYS A 563 -0.25 8.75 8.57
CA LYS A 563 -0.91 7.47 8.82
C LYS A 563 -0.23 6.33 8.05
N ALA A 564 0.09 6.54 6.76
CA ALA A 564 0.80 5.58 5.92
C ALA A 564 2.16 5.17 6.54
N ILE A 565 2.95 6.15 6.99
CA ILE A 565 4.24 5.90 7.65
C ILE A 565 4.05 5.13 8.96
N ARG A 566 3.04 5.47 9.78
CA ARG A 566 2.75 4.78 11.04
C ARG A 566 2.32 3.33 10.84
N ILE A 567 1.44 3.08 9.87
CA ILE A 567 1.01 1.73 9.49
C ILE A 567 2.22 0.90 9.06
N SER A 568 3.06 1.45 8.21
CA SER A 568 4.26 0.79 7.72
C SER A 568 5.23 0.45 8.84
N ARG A 569 5.51 1.38 9.76
CA ARG A 569 6.37 1.14 10.94
C ARG A 569 5.81 0.08 11.88
N LYS A 570 4.50 0.08 12.14
CA LYS A 570 3.84 -0.97 12.92
C LYS A 570 4.00 -2.33 12.25
N CYS A 571 3.77 -2.41 10.95
CA CYS A 571 3.91 -3.65 10.19
C CYS A 571 5.35 -4.20 10.25
N ILE A 572 6.35 -3.36 9.99
CA ILE A 572 7.77 -3.76 10.04
C ILE A 572 8.19 -4.10 11.49
N GLY A 573 7.63 -3.42 12.48
CA GLY A 573 7.79 -3.79 13.90
C GLY A 573 7.32 -5.22 14.19
N ILE A 574 6.15 -5.60 13.68
CA ILE A 574 5.61 -6.98 13.80
C ILE A 574 6.50 -7.99 13.06
N VAL A 575 6.96 -7.65 11.85
CA VAL A 575 7.91 -8.50 11.09
C VAL A 575 9.18 -8.74 11.91
N ARG A 576 9.78 -7.69 12.49
CA ARG A 576 10.97 -7.81 13.34
C ARG A 576 10.71 -8.66 14.58
N GLN A 577 9.57 -8.48 15.25
CA GLN A 577 9.18 -9.31 16.40
C GLN A 577 9.13 -10.79 16.01
N ASN A 578 8.48 -11.12 14.90
CA ASN A 578 8.37 -12.49 14.41
C ASN A 578 9.74 -13.10 14.07
N ILE A 579 10.63 -12.32 13.44
CA ILE A 579 11.99 -12.77 13.12
C ILE A 579 12.75 -13.10 14.41
N VAL A 580 12.83 -12.16 15.33
CA VAL A 580 13.62 -12.30 16.57
C VAL A 580 13.07 -13.44 17.43
N PHE A 581 11.75 -13.48 17.64
CA PHE A 581 11.11 -14.53 18.43
C PHE A 581 11.33 -15.92 17.82
N SER A 582 11.09 -16.08 16.51
CA SER A 582 11.28 -17.36 15.83
C SER A 582 12.72 -17.83 15.88
N LEU A 583 13.70 -16.95 15.66
CA LEU A 583 15.12 -17.31 15.71
C LEU A 583 15.57 -17.70 17.11
N ILE A 584 15.16 -16.95 18.15
CA ILE A 584 15.53 -17.28 19.54
C ILE A 584 15.01 -18.66 19.92
N VAL A 585 13.72 -18.94 19.72
CA VAL A 585 13.14 -20.24 20.06
C VAL A 585 13.78 -21.35 19.24
N LYS A 586 14.04 -21.10 17.97
CA LYS A 586 14.68 -22.04 17.04
C LYS A 586 16.06 -22.48 17.50
N PHE A 587 16.95 -21.51 17.77
CA PHE A 587 18.29 -21.83 18.23
C PHE A 587 18.30 -22.47 19.61
N ALA A 588 17.38 -22.09 20.50
CA ALA A 588 17.22 -22.75 21.79
C ALA A 588 16.81 -24.22 21.62
N CYS A 589 15.81 -24.51 20.76
CA CYS A 589 15.40 -25.89 20.47
C CYS A 589 16.53 -26.72 19.84
N LEU A 590 17.30 -26.16 18.91
CA LEU A 590 18.44 -26.83 18.30
C LEU A 590 19.52 -27.18 19.32
N ALA A 591 19.85 -26.25 20.23
CA ALA A 591 20.80 -26.47 21.31
C ALA A 591 20.34 -27.55 22.29
N LEU A 592 19.07 -27.52 22.73
CA LEU A 592 18.47 -28.52 23.59
C LEU A 592 18.43 -29.91 22.95
N THR A 593 18.17 -29.97 21.63
CA THR A 593 18.18 -31.20 20.85
C THR A 593 19.58 -31.80 20.76
N ALA A 594 20.59 -30.97 20.47
CA ALA A 594 21.99 -31.42 20.41
C ALA A 594 22.46 -31.93 21.77
N ALA A 595 22.04 -31.28 22.86
CA ALA A 595 22.31 -31.72 24.24
C ALA A 595 21.56 -33.03 24.63
N GLY A 596 20.53 -33.46 23.85
CA GLY A 596 19.74 -34.64 24.11
C GLY A 596 18.66 -34.44 25.20
N ILE A 597 18.29 -33.19 25.48
CA ILE A 597 17.29 -32.85 26.51
C ILE A 597 15.87 -32.93 25.92
N THR A 598 15.71 -32.66 24.63
CA THR A 598 14.41 -32.70 23.94
C THR A 598 14.25 -33.96 23.12
N ASN A 599 13.01 -34.45 23.02
CA ASN A 599 12.58 -35.49 22.09
C ASN A 599 11.94 -34.88 20.85
N MET A 600 11.71 -35.71 19.83
CA MET A 600 11.17 -35.28 18.55
C MET A 600 9.75 -34.68 18.66
N TRP A 601 8.93 -35.16 19.61
CA TRP A 601 7.59 -34.65 19.89
C TRP A 601 7.61 -33.19 20.40
N ALA A 602 8.43 -32.94 21.43
CA ALA A 602 8.55 -31.61 22.02
C ALA A 602 9.12 -30.61 20.98
N ALA A 603 10.05 -31.07 20.17
CA ALA A 603 10.67 -30.30 19.12
C ALA A 603 9.67 -29.81 18.07
N ILE A 604 8.79 -30.70 17.57
CA ILE A 604 7.75 -30.36 16.59
C ILE A 604 6.69 -29.48 17.21
N PHE A 605 6.25 -29.81 18.43
CA PHE A 605 5.24 -29.02 19.13
C PHE A 605 5.72 -27.57 19.31
N ALA A 606 7.00 -27.38 19.64
CA ALA A 606 7.61 -26.05 19.74
C ALA A 606 7.62 -25.34 18.37
N ASP A 607 8.00 -26.02 17.27
CA ASP A 607 8.07 -25.42 15.93
C ASP A 607 6.69 -25.00 15.43
N VAL A 608 5.70 -25.87 15.54
CA VAL A 608 4.31 -25.57 15.16
C VAL A 608 3.72 -24.48 16.06
N GLY A 609 4.01 -24.50 17.36
CA GLY A 609 3.58 -23.47 18.31
C GLY A 609 4.11 -22.09 17.97
N VAL A 610 5.41 -22.00 17.66
CA VAL A 610 6.06 -20.74 17.22
C VAL A 610 5.42 -20.23 15.93
N MET A 611 5.17 -21.11 14.97
CA MET A 611 4.51 -20.75 13.72
C MET A 611 3.11 -20.19 13.97
N ILE A 612 2.30 -20.81 14.80
CA ILE A 612 0.95 -20.34 15.15
C ILE A 612 1.02 -18.96 15.79
N LEU A 613 1.91 -18.78 16.78
CA LEU A 613 2.07 -17.49 17.47
C LEU A 613 2.54 -16.39 16.51
N ALA A 614 3.47 -16.69 15.61
CA ALA A 614 3.97 -15.75 14.61
C ALA A 614 2.87 -15.35 13.60
N VAL A 615 2.00 -16.29 13.19
CA VAL A 615 0.84 -16.03 12.33
C VAL A 615 -0.19 -15.16 13.05
N LEU A 616 -0.50 -15.45 14.31
CA LEU A 616 -1.43 -14.65 15.11
C LEU A 616 -0.90 -13.23 15.32
N ASN A 617 0.41 -13.08 15.53
CA ASN A 617 1.04 -11.75 15.61
C ASN A 617 0.99 -11.01 14.27
N ALA A 618 1.19 -11.72 13.14
CA ALA A 618 1.09 -11.14 11.79
C ALA A 618 -0.30 -10.54 11.51
N ILE A 619 -1.37 -11.19 11.94
CA ILE A 619 -2.75 -10.71 11.76
C ILE A 619 -2.99 -9.36 12.47
N ARG A 620 -2.21 -9.01 13.50
CA ARG A 620 -2.30 -7.71 14.17
C ARG A 620 -1.97 -6.53 13.25
N ALA A 621 -1.25 -6.78 12.16
CA ALA A 621 -0.95 -5.76 11.15
C ALA A 621 -2.21 -5.25 10.40
N LEU A 622 -3.31 -6.05 10.37
CA LEU A 622 -4.60 -5.62 9.82
C LEU A 622 -5.33 -4.56 10.68
N ARG A 623 -4.99 -4.44 11.96
CA ARG A 623 -5.67 -3.53 12.89
C ARG A 623 -5.02 -2.15 12.82
N VAL A 624 -5.48 -1.30 11.92
CA VAL A 624 -4.90 0.03 11.65
C VAL A 624 -5.80 1.20 12.05
N HIS A 625 -7.07 0.94 12.32
CA HIS A 625 -8.10 1.97 12.59
C HIS A 625 -7.78 2.88 13.81
N SER A 626 -6.94 2.45 14.75
CA SER A 626 -6.54 3.22 15.93
C SER A 626 -5.22 3.98 15.77
N LEU A 627 -4.70 4.08 14.55
CA LEU A 627 -3.41 4.71 14.27
C LEU A 627 -3.56 6.14 13.78
#